data_e20ff2ce1264ad808993075244e28471
#
_entry.id   e20ff2ce1264ad808993075244e28471
#
_cell.length_a   1.000
_cell.length_b   1.000
_cell.length_c   1.000
_cell.angle_alpha   90.00
_cell.angle_beta   90.00
_cell.angle_gamma   90.00
#
_symmetry.space_group_name_H-M   'P 1'
#
loop_
_entity.id
_entity.type
_entity.pdbx_description
1 polymer ?
#
loop_
_entity_poly.entity_id
_entity_poly.type
_entity_poly.pdbx_seq_one_letter_code
_entity_poly.pdbx_strand_id
1 'polypeptide(L)'
;MNAGLTYTARSVLDQRTQPGAVTIRSFTETSKTVEAIDLAISVLERLHDKGLDDEGVASARALILGQFPTRLETASSLANMFAFLEQHGLGRSYIDGYGSTLEAAAAETIALTIGEVYPDPDSLVFVLIGDANAIRDDVAKYGPVTEVSITEPSFTPPPPQ
;
A
#
# COMPACT_ATOMS: atom_id res chain seq x y z
N MET A 1 9.30 -7.28 -13.20
CA MET A 1 8.64 -8.30 -14.05
C MET A 1 7.30 -7.75 -14.50
N ASN A 2 7.05 -7.60 -15.78
CA ASN A 2 5.78 -7.07 -16.30
C ASN A 2 4.89 -8.27 -16.64
N ALA A 3 4.05 -8.72 -15.69
CA ALA A 3 3.22 -9.90 -15.85
C ALA A 3 1.97 -9.68 -16.74
N GLY A 4 1.72 -8.42 -17.15
CA GLY A 4 0.55 -8.08 -17.98
C GLY A 4 -0.81 -8.29 -17.31
N LEU A 5 -0.84 -8.45 -15.99
CA LEU A 5 -2.07 -8.72 -15.25
C LEU A 5 -2.87 -7.47 -14.90
N THR A 6 -2.20 -6.33 -14.80
CA THR A 6 -2.81 -5.07 -14.38
C THR A 6 -2.15 -3.89 -15.08
N TYR A 7 -2.92 -2.83 -15.28
CA TYR A 7 -2.39 -1.55 -15.75
C TYR A 7 -1.62 -0.81 -14.64
N THR A 8 -2.03 -0.97 -13.38
CA THR A 8 -1.35 -0.35 -12.24
C THR A 8 -1.58 -1.14 -10.96
N ALA A 9 -0.56 -1.19 -10.12
CA ALA A 9 -0.64 -1.62 -8.74
C ALA A 9 0.03 -0.56 -7.86
N ARG A 10 -0.59 -0.23 -6.73
CA ARG A 10 -0.09 0.78 -5.80
C ARG A 10 -0.19 0.29 -4.36
N SER A 11 0.87 0.51 -3.59
CA SER A 11 0.83 0.41 -2.14
C SER A 11 0.64 1.81 -1.55
N VAL A 12 -0.26 1.92 -0.59
CA VAL A 12 -0.58 3.18 0.09
C VAL A 12 -0.57 2.93 1.59
N LEU A 13 0.23 3.72 2.30
CA LEU A 13 0.19 3.82 3.76
C LEU A 13 -0.78 4.94 4.15
N ASP A 14 -1.82 4.60 4.88
CA ASP A 14 -2.77 5.59 5.43
C ASP A 14 -2.16 6.22 6.69
N GLN A 15 -1.57 7.39 6.51
CA GLN A 15 -0.91 8.14 7.60
C GLN A 15 -1.95 8.87 8.45
N ARG A 16 -2.28 8.30 9.60
CA ARG A 16 -3.21 8.87 10.59
C ARG A 16 -2.51 9.08 11.93
N THR A 17 -3.15 9.83 12.83
CA THR A 17 -2.72 9.97 14.24
C THR A 17 -2.95 8.70 15.06
N GLN A 18 -3.82 7.81 14.59
CA GLN A 18 -4.03 6.45 15.08
C GLN A 18 -3.49 5.47 14.03
N PRO A 19 -3.19 4.21 14.39
CA PRO A 19 -2.71 3.23 13.43
C PRO A 19 -3.61 3.16 12.20
N GLY A 20 -3.02 3.40 11.03
CA GLY A 20 -3.69 3.29 9.73
C GLY A 20 -3.42 1.94 9.07
N ALA A 21 -3.99 1.74 7.89
CA ALA A 21 -3.80 0.54 7.11
C ALA A 21 -2.76 0.73 6.01
N VAL A 22 -1.96 -0.30 5.74
CA VAL A 22 -1.26 -0.45 4.47
C VAL A 22 -2.19 -1.14 3.50
N THR A 23 -2.44 -0.53 2.36
CA THR A 23 -3.37 -1.05 1.37
C THR A 23 -2.65 -1.24 0.04
N ILE A 24 -2.69 -2.45 -0.52
CA ILE A 24 -2.26 -2.72 -1.89
C ILE A 24 -3.52 -2.71 -2.77
N ARG A 25 -3.54 -1.83 -3.76
CA ARG A 25 -4.68 -1.66 -4.66
C ARG A 25 -4.27 -1.96 -6.09
N SER A 26 -5.07 -2.76 -6.76
CA SER A 26 -4.90 -3.08 -8.17
C SER A 26 -6.26 -3.39 -8.80
N PHE A 27 -6.30 -3.54 -10.11
CA PHE A 27 -7.45 -4.06 -10.83
C PHE A 27 -6.95 -4.98 -11.96
N THR A 28 -7.73 -5.99 -12.26
CA THR A 28 -7.39 -6.99 -13.26
C THR A 28 -8.66 -7.50 -13.96
N GLU A 29 -8.50 -8.28 -15.01
CA GLU A 29 -9.60 -9.02 -15.59
C GLU A 29 -10.12 -10.07 -14.59
N THR A 30 -11.44 -10.31 -14.59
CA THR A 30 -12.09 -11.29 -13.69
C THR A 30 -11.41 -12.66 -13.74
N SER A 31 -11.09 -13.15 -14.93
CA SER A 31 -10.41 -14.43 -15.14
C SER A 31 -8.97 -14.51 -14.61
N LYS A 32 -8.36 -13.36 -14.27
CA LYS A 32 -6.98 -13.26 -13.77
C LYS A 32 -6.92 -12.86 -12.30
N THR A 33 -8.06 -12.85 -11.60
CA THR A 33 -8.14 -12.41 -10.19
C THR A 33 -7.19 -13.19 -9.30
N VAL A 34 -7.21 -14.50 -9.38
CA VAL A 34 -6.35 -15.39 -8.58
C VAL A 34 -4.86 -15.15 -8.88
N GLU A 35 -4.49 -15.09 -10.15
CA GLU A 35 -3.10 -14.85 -10.55
C GLU A 35 -2.59 -13.49 -10.06
N ALA A 36 -3.44 -12.46 -10.08
CA ALA A 36 -3.09 -11.14 -9.58
C ALA A 36 -2.91 -11.14 -8.05
N ILE A 37 -3.74 -11.87 -7.29
CA ILE A 37 -3.62 -12.00 -5.83
C ILE A 37 -2.35 -12.78 -5.50
N ASP A 38 -2.12 -13.94 -6.13
CA ASP A 38 -0.93 -14.77 -5.90
C ASP A 38 0.36 -13.97 -6.19
N LEU A 39 0.37 -13.17 -7.26
CA LEU A 39 1.51 -12.29 -7.56
C LEU A 39 1.70 -11.22 -6.48
N ALA A 40 0.62 -10.60 -6.00
CA ALA A 40 0.71 -9.58 -4.96
C ALA A 40 1.27 -10.15 -3.64
N ILE A 41 0.79 -11.34 -3.25
CA ILE A 41 1.31 -12.06 -2.08
C ILE A 41 2.79 -12.38 -2.26
N SER A 42 3.19 -12.95 -3.40
CA SER A 42 4.59 -13.31 -3.66
C SER A 42 5.55 -12.11 -3.67
N VAL A 43 5.05 -10.93 -4.08
CA VAL A 43 5.83 -9.69 -4.00
C VAL A 43 6.00 -9.24 -2.55
N LEU A 44 4.95 -9.36 -1.74
CA LEU A 44 4.98 -9.01 -0.31
C LEU A 44 5.91 -9.95 0.47
N GLU A 45 5.80 -11.27 0.26
CA GLU A 45 6.72 -12.28 0.84
C GLU A 45 8.18 -11.96 0.49
N ARG A 46 8.45 -11.69 -0.79
CA ARG A 46 9.81 -11.34 -1.24
C ARG A 46 10.30 -10.05 -0.59
N LEU A 47 9.42 -9.06 -0.36
CA LEU A 47 9.77 -7.82 0.32
C LEU A 47 10.18 -8.08 1.77
N HIS A 48 9.48 -8.98 2.48
CA HIS A 48 9.83 -9.38 3.85
C HIS A 48 11.12 -10.21 3.88
N ASP A 49 11.28 -11.17 2.99
CA ASP A 49 12.39 -12.11 3.00
C ASP A 49 13.72 -11.50 2.55
N LYS A 50 13.67 -10.64 1.53
CA LYS A 50 14.86 -10.11 0.84
C LYS A 50 15.05 -8.61 0.97
N GLY A 51 14.01 -7.89 1.39
CA GLY A 51 14.01 -6.43 1.37
C GLY A 51 14.12 -5.86 -0.05
N LEU A 52 14.74 -4.70 -0.13
CA LEU A 52 15.12 -4.05 -1.39
C LEU A 52 16.64 -4.20 -1.59
N ASP A 53 17.06 -4.47 -2.80
CA ASP A 53 18.47 -4.38 -3.19
C ASP A 53 18.92 -2.91 -3.33
N ASP A 54 20.22 -2.70 -3.46
CA ASP A 54 20.81 -1.35 -3.54
C ASP A 54 20.26 -0.54 -4.71
N GLU A 55 19.97 -1.18 -5.84
CA GLU A 55 19.38 -0.53 -7.02
C GLU A 55 17.93 -0.12 -6.75
N GLY A 56 17.14 -0.97 -6.09
CA GLY A 56 15.78 -0.69 -5.67
C GLY A 56 15.71 0.46 -4.67
N VAL A 57 16.61 0.48 -3.68
CA VAL A 57 16.74 1.57 -2.71
C VAL A 57 17.12 2.87 -3.41
N ALA A 58 18.11 2.85 -4.29
CA ALA A 58 18.54 4.04 -5.01
C ALA A 58 17.43 4.60 -5.92
N SER A 59 16.72 3.71 -6.63
CA SER A 59 15.61 4.07 -7.49
C SER A 59 14.44 4.68 -6.71
N ALA A 60 14.03 4.04 -5.59
CA ALA A 60 12.98 4.55 -4.73
C ALA A 60 13.33 5.91 -4.14
N ARG A 61 14.57 6.08 -3.66
CA ARG A 61 15.09 7.35 -3.13
C ARG A 61 15.05 8.46 -4.18
N ALA A 62 15.54 8.19 -5.38
CA ALA A 62 15.53 9.16 -6.46
C ALA A 62 14.10 9.59 -6.84
N LEU A 63 13.17 8.64 -6.90
CA LEU A 63 11.75 8.90 -7.17
C LEU A 63 11.12 9.81 -6.08
N ILE A 64 11.33 9.48 -4.81
CA ILE A 64 10.73 10.21 -3.68
C ILE A 64 11.32 11.63 -3.62
N LEU A 65 12.65 11.77 -3.73
CA LEU A 65 13.33 13.07 -3.74
C LEU A 65 12.90 13.93 -4.92
N GLY A 66 12.76 13.32 -6.10
CA GLY A 66 12.30 14.03 -7.30
C GLY A 66 10.86 14.53 -7.22
N GLN A 67 10.00 13.81 -6.47
CA GLN A 67 8.60 14.20 -6.29
C GLN A 67 8.37 15.16 -5.12
N PHE A 68 9.29 15.25 -4.17
CA PHE A 68 9.07 16.05 -2.97
C PHE A 68 8.87 17.54 -3.25
N PRO A 69 9.63 18.23 -4.14
CA PRO A 69 9.42 19.64 -4.44
C PRO A 69 8.00 19.95 -4.94
N THR A 70 7.39 19.05 -5.73
CA THR A 70 6.05 19.26 -6.25
C THR A 70 4.97 19.30 -5.17
N ARG A 71 5.24 18.69 -4.00
CA ARG A 71 4.35 18.75 -2.83
C ARG A 71 4.37 20.10 -2.11
N LEU A 72 5.28 21.00 -2.47
CA LEU A 72 5.47 22.33 -1.88
C LEU A 72 5.24 23.45 -2.90
N GLU A 73 4.89 23.11 -4.13
CA GLU A 73 4.88 24.04 -5.26
C GLU A 73 3.69 25.02 -5.24
N THR A 74 2.51 24.56 -4.78
CA THR A 74 1.31 25.38 -4.75
C THR A 74 0.94 25.82 -3.34
N ALA A 75 0.21 26.93 -3.20
CA ALA A 75 -0.29 27.40 -1.91
C ALA A 75 -1.18 26.33 -1.23
N SER A 76 -1.99 25.60 -2.00
CA SER A 76 -2.81 24.50 -1.48
C SER A 76 -1.97 23.34 -0.99
N SER A 77 -0.93 22.95 -1.73
CA SER A 77 0.00 21.89 -1.33
C SER A 77 0.76 22.26 -0.05
N LEU A 78 1.22 23.51 0.05
CA LEU A 78 1.85 24.03 1.26
C LEU A 78 0.90 24.03 2.46
N ALA A 79 -0.34 24.49 2.28
CA ALA A 79 -1.34 24.49 3.35
C ALA A 79 -1.61 23.05 3.85
N ASN A 80 -1.75 22.08 2.95
CA ASN A 80 -1.89 20.67 3.30
C ASN A 80 -0.66 20.12 4.04
N MET A 81 0.54 20.49 3.60
CA MET A 81 1.78 20.09 4.28
C MET A 81 1.83 20.65 5.70
N PHE A 82 1.52 21.93 5.90
CA PHE A 82 1.50 22.52 7.24
C PHE A 82 0.42 21.90 8.14
N ALA A 83 -0.77 21.63 7.60
CA ALA A 83 -1.81 20.91 8.33
C ALA A 83 -1.37 19.51 8.75
N PHE A 84 -0.67 18.79 7.86
CA PHE A 84 -0.07 17.48 8.17
C PHE A 84 0.98 17.58 9.27
N LEU A 85 1.88 18.55 9.19
CA LEU A 85 2.91 18.75 10.23
C LEU A 85 2.28 19.04 11.59
N GLU A 86 1.30 19.94 11.64
CA GLU A 86 0.58 20.29 12.88
C GLU A 86 -0.15 19.09 13.46
N GLN A 87 -0.86 18.34 12.61
CA GLN A 87 -1.61 17.15 13.02
C GLN A 87 -0.70 16.08 13.66
N HIS A 88 0.54 15.96 13.19
CA HIS A 88 1.49 14.94 13.64
C HIS A 88 2.52 15.47 14.65
N GLY A 89 2.40 16.72 15.08
CA GLY A 89 3.36 17.34 16.00
C GLY A 89 4.77 17.50 15.40
N LEU A 90 4.86 17.62 14.07
CA LEU A 90 6.10 17.76 13.34
C LEU A 90 6.42 19.24 13.11
N GLY A 91 7.69 19.61 13.27
CA GLY A 91 8.15 20.97 13.00
C GLY A 91 8.61 21.15 11.54
N ARG A 92 8.96 22.40 11.21
CA ARG A 92 9.53 22.77 9.91
C ARG A 92 10.79 21.95 9.54
N SER A 93 11.54 21.49 10.55
CA SER A 93 12.68 20.62 10.37
C SER A 93 12.38 19.34 9.57
N TYR A 94 11.12 18.89 9.57
CA TYR A 94 10.70 17.78 8.72
C TYR A 94 10.85 18.10 7.24
N ILE A 95 10.46 19.30 6.82
CA ILE A 95 10.62 19.74 5.41
C ILE A 95 12.09 19.99 5.10
N ASP A 96 12.76 20.75 5.96
CA ASP A 96 14.16 21.18 5.73
C ASP A 96 15.13 19.98 5.73
N GLY A 97 14.85 18.95 6.53
CA GLY A 97 15.65 17.72 6.67
C GLY A 97 15.19 16.55 5.79
N TYR A 98 14.12 16.70 5.01
CA TYR A 98 13.50 15.56 4.29
C TYR A 98 14.50 14.84 3.38
N GLY A 99 15.23 15.61 2.56
CA GLY A 99 16.23 15.07 1.63
C GLY A 99 17.36 14.33 2.37
N SER A 100 17.99 14.98 3.34
CA SER A 100 19.10 14.41 4.09
C SER A 100 18.71 13.17 4.89
N THR A 101 17.48 13.13 5.42
CA THR A 101 16.95 11.96 6.12
C THR A 101 16.80 10.75 5.17
N LEU A 102 16.28 10.99 3.96
CA LEU A 102 16.19 9.93 2.96
C LEU A 102 17.54 9.46 2.44
N GLU A 103 18.48 10.37 2.26
CA GLU A 103 19.85 10.04 1.84
C GLU A 103 20.59 9.22 2.89
N ALA A 104 20.35 9.51 4.16
CA ALA A 104 20.96 8.82 5.30
C ALA A 104 20.29 7.49 5.66
N ALA A 105 19.13 7.16 5.09
CA ALA A 105 18.42 5.92 5.39
C ALA A 105 19.27 4.69 4.99
N ALA A 106 19.77 3.96 5.98
CA ALA A 106 20.56 2.75 5.77
C ALA A 106 19.68 1.54 5.40
N ALA A 107 20.26 0.55 4.73
CA ALA A 107 19.53 -0.65 4.31
C ALA A 107 18.91 -1.40 5.50
N GLU A 108 19.62 -1.45 6.64
CA GLU A 108 19.10 -2.07 7.85
C GLU A 108 17.86 -1.34 8.39
N THR A 109 17.85 0.00 8.36
CA THR A 109 16.70 0.81 8.79
C THR A 109 15.50 0.57 7.86
N ILE A 110 15.74 0.47 6.56
CA ILE A 110 14.71 0.16 5.57
C ILE A 110 14.12 -1.22 5.82
N ALA A 111 14.96 -2.23 6.06
CA ALA A 111 14.51 -3.60 6.34
C ALA A 111 13.66 -3.68 7.63
N LEU A 112 14.09 -3.01 8.70
CA LEU A 112 13.30 -2.91 9.94
C LEU A 112 11.94 -2.24 9.69
N THR A 113 11.93 -1.13 8.94
CA THR A 113 10.69 -0.42 8.59
C THR A 113 9.74 -1.26 7.76
N ILE A 114 10.26 -2.09 6.84
CA ILE A 114 9.44 -3.03 6.07
C ILE A 114 8.73 -4.00 7.03
N GLY A 115 9.47 -4.60 7.97
CA GLY A 115 8.91 -5.55 8.94
C GLY A 115 7.90 -4.92 9.91
N GLU A 116 8.04 -3.62 10.23
CA GLU A 116 7.12 -2.92 11.14
C GLU A 116 5.87 -2.38 10.42
N VAL A 117 6.01 -1.96 9.16
CA VAL A 117 4.96 -1.21 8.44
C VAL A 117 4.12 -2.11 7.54
N TYR A 118 4.75 -3.06 6.83
CA TYR A 118 4.01 -3.92 5.94
C TYR A 118 3.40 -5.10 6.69
N PRO A 119 2.13 -5.46 6.37
CA PRO A 119 1.46 -6.57 7.03
C PRO A 119 2.17 -7.90 6.73
N ASP A 120 2.10 -8.81 7.69
CA ASP A 120 2.49 -10.20 7.47
C ASP A 120 1.63 -10.81 6.36
N PRO A 121 2.21 -11.51 5.37
CA PRO A 121 1.46 -12.19 4.31
C PRO A 121 0.34 -13.11 4.81
N ASP A 122 0.48 -13.69 6.01
CA ASP A 122 -0.53 -14.55 6.62
C ASP A 122 -1.67 -13.80 7.32
N SER A 123 -1.58 -12.46 7.43
CA SER A 123 -2.57 -11.62 8.14
C SER A 123 -3.26 -10.62 7.22
N LEU A 124 -3.50 -10.97 5.98
CA LEU A 124 -4.10 -10.09 4.99
C LEU A 124 -5.63 -10.13 5.02
N VAL A 125 -6.24 -8.98 4.77
CA VAL A 125 -7.67 -8.86 4.47
C VAL A 125 -7.83 -8.50 3.00
N PHE A 126 -8.57 -9.32 2.25
CA PHE A 126 -8.85 -9.09 0.84
C PHE A 126 -10.23 -8.44 0.68
N VAL A 127 -10.28 -7.34 -0.06
CA VAL A 127 -11.53 -6.70 -0.48
C VAL A 127 -11.57 -6.74 -2.00
N LEU A 128 -12.48 -7.56 -2.53
CA LEU A 128 -12.63 -7.77 -3.97
C LEU A 128 -13.95 -7.16 -4.44
N ILE A 129 -13.92 -6.38 -5.51
CA ILE A 129 -15.09 -5.80 -6.13
C ILE A 129 -15.19 -6.35 -7.55
N GLY A 130 -16.22 -7.15 -7.82
CA GLY A 130 -16.37 -7.81 -9.11
C GLY A 130 -17.60 -8.72 -9.18
N ASP A 131 -17.64 -9.59 -10.19
CA ASP A 131 -18.67 -10.62 -10.31
C ASP A 131 -18.39 -11.76 -9.34
N ALA A 132 -19.08 -11.76 -8.19
CA ALA A 132 -18.92 -12.77 -7.16
C ALA A 132 -19.19 -14.20 -7.67
N ASN A 133 -20.10 -14.38 -8.63
CA ASN A 133 -20.38 -15.71 -9.18
C ASN A 133 -19.19 -16.29 -9.95
N ALA A 134 -18.38 -15.41 -10.54
CA ALA A 134 -17.23 -15.82 -11.32
C ALA A 134 -15.96 -16.07 -10.48
N ILE A 135 -15.85 -15.48 -9.29
CA ILE A 135 -14.58 -15.52 -8.51
C ILE A 135 -14.70 -16.19 -7.14
N ARG A 136 -15.93 -16.36 -6.59
CA ARG A 136 -16.15 -16.81 -5.21
C ARG A 136 -15.40 -18.10 -4.86
N ASP A 137 -15.56 -19.13 -5.69
CA ASP A 137 -14.97 -20.44 -5.41
C ASP A 137 -13.44 -20.41 -5.50
N ASP A 138 -12.90 -19.66 -6.45
CA ASP A 138 -11.47 -19.56 -6.68
C ASP A 138 -10.76 -18.77 -5.57
N VAL A 139 -11.41 -17.73 -5.01
CA VAL A 139 -10.80 -16.90 -3.95
C VAL A 139 -10.98 -17.49 -2.55
N ALA A 140 -11.85 -18.50 -2.37
CA ALA A 140 -12.04 -19.19 -1.11
C ALA A 140 -10.76 -19.84 -0.56
N LYS A 141 -9.76 -20.09 -1.42
CA LYS A 141 -8.45 -20.60 -0.99
C LYS A 141 -7.66 -19.64 -0.10
N TYR A 142 -7.98 -18.35 -0.12
CA TYR A 142 -7.30 -17.34 0.71
C TYR A 142 -7.96 -17.11 2.07
N GLY A 143 -9.14 -17.67 2.30
CA GLY A 143 -9.85 -17.56 3.56
C GLY A 143 -11.38 -17.55 3.41
N PRO A 144 -12.11 -17.37 4.51
CA PRO A 144 -13.57 -17.29 4.48
C PRO A 144 -14.05 -16.12 3.63
N VAL A 145 -14.99 -16.37 2.72
CA VAL A 145 -15.57 -15.36 1.85
C VAL A 145 -16.87 -14.83 2.46
N THR A 146 -16.95 -13.52 2.67
CA THR A 146 -18.17 -12.81 3.03
C THR A 146 -18.60 -11.96 1.84
N GLU A 147 -19.73 -12.29 1.23
CA GLU A 147 -20.26 -11.54 0.10
C GLU A 147 -21.22 -10.44 0.56
N VAL A 148 -20.99 -9.24 0.05
CA VAL A 148 -21.82 -8.06 0.34
C VAL A 148 -22.23 -7.43 -0.99
N SER A 149 -23.52 -7.12 -1.13
CA SER A 149 -24.01 -6.43 -2.33
C SER A 149 -23.58 -4.96 -2.32
N ILE A 150 -22.97 -4.49 -3.41
CA ILE A 150 -22.63 -3.07 -3.58
C ILE A 150 -23.85 -2.16 -3.69
N THR A 151 -25.04 -2.74 -3.93
CA THR A 151 -26.32 -2.00 -3.99
C THR A 151 -26.99 -1.86 -2.62
N GLU A 152 -26.49 -2.55 -1.60
CA GLU A 152 -26.97 -2.42 -0.23
C GLU A 152 -26.38 -1.18 0.45
N PRO A 153 -27.21 -0.22 0.89
CA PRO A 153 -26.72 1.03 1.44
C PRO A 153 -25.88 0.88 2.73
N SER A 154 -26.11 -0.19 3.48
CA SER A 154 -25.48 -0.42 4.79
C SER A 154 -24.19 -1.23 4.71
N PHE A 155 -23.88 -1.87 3.58
CA PHE A 155 -22.82 -2.87 3.47
C PHE A 155 -22.81 -3.90 4.61
N THR A 156 -24.00 -4.24 5.12
CA THR A 156 -24.13 -5.16 6.24
C THR A 156 -23.85 -6.59 5.74
N PRO A 157 -22.84 -7.26 6.28
CA PRO A 157 -22.60 -8.65 5.91
C PRO A 157 -23.81 -9.51 6.30
N PRO A 158 -24.12 -10.58 5.56
CA PRO A 158 -25.12 -11.53 5.99
C PRO A 158 -24.73 -12.12 7.35
N PRO A 159 -25.71 -12.53 8.20
CA PRO A 159 -25.41 -13.19 9.45
C PRO A 159 -24.58 -14.46 9.19
N PRO A 160 -23.61 -14.80 10.07
CA PRO A 160 -22.82 -16.01 9.92
C PRO A 160 -23.76 -17.23 9.90
N GLN A 161 -23.52 -18.13 8.93
CA GLN A 161 -24.27 -19.40 8.79
C GLN A 161 -23.76 -20.43 9.80
#